data_177718860048a0068ff94bb286d6b867
#
_entry.id   177718860048a0068ff94bb286d6b867
#
_cell.length_a   1.000
_cell.length_b   1.000
_cell.length_c   1.000
_cell.angle_alpha   90.00
_cell.angle_beta   90.00
_cell.angle_gamma   90.00
#
_symmetry.space_group_name_H-M   'P 1'
#
loop_
_entity.id
_entity.type
_entity.pdbx_description
1 polymer ?
#
loop_
_entity_poly.entity_id
_entity_poly.type
_entity_poly.pdbx_seq_one_letter_code
_entity_poly.pdbx_strand_id
1 'polypeptide(L)'
;QLGSNLQGVCYVLDEPTIGLHARDNQILLNALKTLSDKGNTLVVVEHDEDTIRRADHRIDIGPSAGKRGGRLVAQGSVADLAAAEDSQTGRYLLHAMKHPLQPRRPVVANASKNLANSDLSTLGIDPKSVQTAETAWLRVLGADLHNLQGVDVAVPLRRLVAVTGVSGSGKSTL
;
A
#
# COMPACT_ATOMS: atom_id res chain seq x y z
N GLN A 1 -5.43 -0.97 22.89
CA GLN A 1 -6.68 -0.16 22.88
C GLN A 1 -6.71 0.70 21.61
N LEU A 2 -7.26 0.18 20.50
CA LEU A 2 -7.47 0.90 19.25
C LEU A 2 -8.84 1.63 19.22
N GLY A 3 -9.30 2.12 20.37
CA GLY A 3 -10.66 2.65 20.57
C GLY A 3 -10.79 4.18 20.60
N SER A 4 -9.79 4.94 20.13
CA SER A 4 -9.91 6.40 20.11
C SER A 4 -10.83 6.88 18.98
N ASN A 5 -11.73 7.83 19.29
CA ASN A 5 -12.57 8.52 18.29
C ASN A 5 -11.78 9.59 17.50
N LEU A 6 -10.45 9.47 17.41
CA LEU A 6 -9.59 10.39 16.67
C LEU A 6 -9.83 10.20 15.16
N GLN A 7 -9.93 11.32 14.45
CA GLN A 7 -10.06 11.39 13.00
C GLN A 7 -8.90 12.21 12.42
N GLY A 8 -8.48 11.86 11.20
CA GLY A 8 -7.38 12.56 10.52
C GLY A 8 -5.99 12.24 11.07
N VAL A 9 -5.86 11.16 11.84
CA VAL A 9 -4.59 10.69 12.38
C VAL A 9 -3.90 9.77 11.37
N CYS A 10 -2.56 9.85 11.31
CA CYS A 10 -1.74 8.88 10.60
C CYS A 10 -1.17 7.87 11.61
N TYR A 11 -1.55 6.61 11.46
CA TYR A 11 -1.00 5.49 12.22
C TYR A 11 0.08 4.80 11.40
N VAL A 12 1.25 4.60 12.00
CA VAL A 12 2.34 3.80 11.42
C VAL A 12 2.50 2.54 12.26
N LEU A 13 2.35 1.38 11.64
CA LEU A 13 2.40 0.08 12.29
C LEU A 13 3.49 -0.77 11.62
N ASP A 14 4.43 -1.26 12.41
CA ASP A 14 5.52 -2.12 11.95
C ASP A 14 5.24 -3.56 12.36
N GLU A 15 5.09 -4.44 11.37
CA GLU A 15 4.80 -5.88 11.48
C GLU A 15 3.72 -6.23 12.53
N PRO A 16 2.53 -5.60 12.50
CA PRO A 16 1.53 -5.79 13.56
C PRO A 16 0.93 -7.21 13.57
N THR A 17 1.13 -8.02 12.53
CA THR A 17 0.66 -9.42 12.47
C THR A 17 1.67 -10.41 13.04
N ILE A 18 2.88 -9.97 13.42
CA ILE A 18 3.93 -10.88 13.87
C ILE A 18 3.49 -11.71 15.09
N GLY A 19 3.66 -13.03 14.99
CA GLY A 19 3.29 -13.95 16.05
C GLY A 19 1.80 -14.18 16.26
N LEU A 20 0.93 -13.56 15.48
CA LEU A 20 -0.52 -13.77 15.55
C LEU A 20 -0.93 -15.04 14.81
N HIS A 21 -1.93 -15.74 15.36
CA HIS A 21 -2.60 -16.82 14.64
C HIS A 21 -3.45 -16.24 13.48
N ALA A 22 -3.65 -17.00 12.39
CA ALA A 22 -4.41 -16.53 11.21
C ALA A 22 -5.80 -15.98 11.55
N ARG A 23 -6.48 -16.54 12.59
CA ARG A 23 -7.76 -16.03 13.08
C ARG A 23 -7.63 -14.63 13.70
N ASP A 24 -6.57 -14.40 14.46
CA ASP A 24 -6.32 -13.12 15.14
C ASP A 24 -5.91 -12.05 14.14
N ASN A 25 -5.20 -12.42 13.06
CA ASN A 25 -4.90 -11.55 11.94
C ASN A 25 -6.19 -10.97 11.32
N GLN A 26 -7.25 -11.78 11.17
CA GLN A 26 -8.54 -11.30 10.65
C GLN A 26 -9.17 -10.25 11.57
N ILE A 27 -9.09 -10.44 12.88
CA ILE A 27 -9.60 -9.48 13.87
C ILE A 27 -8.83 -8.17 13.77
N LEU A 28 -7.49 -8.24 13.70
CA LEU A 28 -6.62 -7.08 13.53
C LEU A 28 -6.95 -6.33 12.23
N LEU A 29 -7.02 -7.03 11.10
CA LEU A 29 -7.30 -6.44 9.79
C LEU A 29 -8.67 -5.75 9.75
N ASN A 30 -9.67 -6.31 10.41
CA ASN A 30 -10.99 -5.68 10.53
C ASN A 30 -10.93 -4.41 11.40
N ALA A 31 -10.15 -4.42 12.50
CA ALA A 31 -9.93 -3.25 13.33
C ALA A 31 -9.21 -2.13 12.56
N LEU A 32 -8.17 -2.46 11.79
CA LEU A 32 -7.45 -1.52 10.93
C LEU A 32 -8.39 -0.91 9.87
N LYS A 33 -9.24 -1.73 9.25
CA LYS A 33 -10.25 -1.25 8.31
C LYS A 33 -11.20 -0.25 8.97
N THR A 34 -11.70 -0.56 10.16
CA THR A 34 -12.59 0.34 10.91
C THR A 34 -11.91 1.69 11.21
N LEU A 35 -10.62 1.69 11.54
CA LEU A 35 -9.84 2.92 11.74
C LEU A 35 -9.71 3.73 10.44
N SER A 36 -9.44 3.08 9.32
CA SER A 36 -9.38 3.72 8.01
C SER A 36 -10.72 4.33 7.61
N ASP A 37 -11.82 3.62 7.84
CA ASP A 37 -13.18 4.07 7.50
C ASP A 37 -13.61 5.32 8.32
N LYS A 38 -13.00 5.54 9.49
CA LYS A 38 -13.15 6.77 10.29
C LYS A 38 -12.39 7.98 9.73
N GLY A 39 -11.73 7.87 8.58
CA GLY A 39 -10.99 8.95 7.93
C GLY A 39 -9.54 9.09 8.39
N ASN A 40 -8.96 8.03 8.97
CA ASN A 40 -7.55 7.98 9.31
C ASN A 40 -6.71 7.45 8.14
N THR A 41 -5.41 7.74 8.17
CA THR A 41 -4.41 7.15 7.29
C THR A 41 -3.66 6.06 8.06
N LEU A 42 -3.51 4.88 7.45
CA LEU A 42 -2.77 3.78 8.03
C LEU A 42 -1.60 3.42 7.10
N VAL A 43 -0.40 3.47 7.63
CA VAL A 43 0.82 2.96 6.99
C VAL A 43 1.21 1.70 7.74
N VAL A 44 1.19 0.56 7.06
CA VAL A 44 1.49 -0.73 7.67
C VAL A 44 2.69 -1.33 6.97
N VAL A 45 3.76 -1.59 7.71
CA VAL A 45 4.92 -2.34 7.24
C VAL A 45 4.61 -3.82 7.46
N GLU A 46 4.49 -4.59 6.40
CA GLU A 46 4.07 -5.98 6.49
C GLU A 46 4.63 -6.83 5.35
N HIS A 47 4.76 -8.12 5.65
CA HIS A 47 5.10 -9.16 4.68
C HIS A 47 4.01 -10.25 4.58
N ASP A 48 2.97 -10.15 5.40
CA ASP A 48 1.80 -11.02 5.34
C ASP A 48 0.95 -10.75 4.09
N GLU A 49 0.67 -11.82 3.34
CA GLU A 49 -0.03 -11.74 2.06
C GLU A 49 -1.44 -11.16 2.19
N ASP A 50 -2.20 -11.57 3.22
CA ASP A 50 -3.58 -11.12 3.42
C ASP A 50 -3.64 -9.62 3.71
N THR A 51 -2.69 -9.10 4.49
CA THR A 51 -2.55 -7.67 4.79
C THR A 51 -2.19 -6.89 3.52
N ILE A 52 -1.19 -7.36 2.78
CA ILE A 52 -0.75 -6.73 1.52
C ILE A 52 -1.90 -6.69 0.51
N ARG A 53 -2.68 -7.77 0.39
CA ARG A 53 -3.82 -7.82 -0.53
C ARG A 53 -4.94 -6.86 -0.16
N ARG A 54 -5.18 -6.65 1.13
CA ARG A 54 -6.27 -5.78 1.62
C ARG A 54 -5.96 -4.30 1.58
N ALA A 55 -4.68 -3.93 1.46
CA ALA A 55 -4.29 -2.53 1.36
C ALA A 55 -4.90 -1.85 0.13
N ASP A 56 -5.29 -0.59 0.25
CA ASP A 56 -5.77 0.24 -0.86
C ASP A 56 -4.61 0.62 -1.79
N HIS A 57 -3.41 0.85 -1.22
CA HIS A 57 -2.19 1.21 -1.94
C HIS A 57 -0.99 0.45 -1.36
N ARG A 58 0.00 0.12 -2.18
CA ARG A 58 1.20 -0.61 -1.80
C ARG A 58 2.44 0.15 -2.23
N ILE A 59 3.49 0.01 -1.44
CA ILE A 59 4.82 0.53 -1.71
C ILE A 59 5.78 -0.64 -1.52
N ASP A 60 6.45 -1.06 -2.59
CA ASP A 60 7.39 -2.18 -2.56
C ASP A 60 8.84 -1.67 -2.56
N ILE A 61 9.55 -1.98 -1.50
CA ILE A 61 10.95 -1.60 -1.28
C ILE A 61 11.84 -2.81 -1.48
N GLY A 62 12.81 -2.69 -2.37
CA GLY A 62 13.71 -3.80 -2.74
C GLY A 62 14.90 -3.35 -3.58
N PRO A 63 15.33 -4.17 -4.57
CA PRO A 63 14.88 -5.54 -4.89
C PRO A 63 15.40 -6.61 -3.90
N SER A 64 16.38 -6.30 -3.06
CA SER A 64 16.98 -7.25 -2.12
C SER A 64 17.32 -6.58 -0.79
N ALA A 65 17.92 -7.31 0.15
CA ALA A 65 18.33 -6.79 1.44
C ALA A 65 19.69 -6.04 1.39
N GLY A 66 19.96 -5.24 2.42
CA GLY A 66 21.23 -4.55 2.64
C GLY A 66 21.58 -3.56 1.52
N LYS A 67 22.87 -3.53 1.13
CA LYS A 67 23.40 -2.56 0.13
C LYS A 67 22.75 -2.64 -1.25
N ARG A 68 22.11 -3.75 -1.59
CA ARG A 68 21.37 -3.95 -2.86
C ARG A 68 19.87 -3.69 -2.75
N GLY A 69 19.38 -3.34 -1.56
CA GLY A 69 18.01 -2.94 -1.29
C GLY A 69 17.84 -1.42 -1.22
N GLY A 70 16.81 -0.96 -0.52
CA GLY A 70 16.58 0.44 -0.21
C GLY A 70 16.10 1.28 -1.39
N ARG A 71 15.54 0.67 -2.43
CA ARG A 71 14.99 1.36 -3.60
C ARG A 71 13.49 1.14 -3.68
N LEU A 72 12.77 2.13 -4.16
CA LEU A 72 11.38 1.94 -4.58
C LEU A 72 11.37 1.06 -5.84
N VAL A 73 10.79 -0.14 -5.74
CA VAL A 73 10.69 -1.09 -6.87
C VAL A 73 9.37 -0.88 -7.61
N ALA A 74 8.27 -0.77 -6.86
CA ALA A 74 6.96 -0.53 -7.40
C ALA A 74 6.05 0.12 -6.36
N GLN A 75 5.00 0.80 -6.83
CA GLN A 75 3.93 1.29 -5.97
C GLN A 75 2.60 1.29 -6.71
N GLY A 76 1.49 1.08 -5.98
CA GLY A 76 0.15 1.10 -6.55
C GLY A 76 -0.68 -0.12 -6.22
N SER A 77 -1.36 -0.67 -7.22
CA SER A 77 -2.17 -1.88 -7.13
C SER A 77 -1.30 -3.15 -7.11
N VAL A 78 -1.93 -4.30 -6.87
CA VAL A 78 -1.23 -5.60 -7.01
C VAL A 78 -0.77 -5.82 -8.45
N ALA A 79 -1.54 -5.33 -9.43
CA ALA A 79 -1.16 -5.45 -10.84
C ALA A 79 0.09 -4.63 -11.17
N ASP A 80 0.21 -3.43 -10.58
CA ASP A 80 1.41 -2.58 -10.76
C ASP A 80 2.65 -3.26 -10.16
N LEU A 81 2.53 -3.86 -8.98
CA LEU A 81 3.62 -4.64 -8.38
C LEU A 81 3.99 -5.86 -9.24
N ALA A 82 2.99 -6.53 -9.78
CA ALA A 82 3.16 -7.72 -10.61
C ALA A 82 3.84 -7.43 -11.96
N ALA A 83 3.60 -6.24 -12.51
CA ALA A 83 4.22 -5.79 -13.75
C ALA A 83 5.70 -5.36 -13.58
N ALA A 84 6.14 -5.11 -12.35
CA ALA A 84 7.51 -4.71 -12.07
C ALA A 84 8.45 -5.93 -12.02
N GLU A 85 9.40 -6.01 -12.96
CA GLU A 85 10.34 -7.15 -13.08
C GLU A 85 11.15 -7.41 -11.81
N ASP A 86 11.53 -6.35 -11.09
CA ASP A 86 12.33 -6.42 -9.87
C ASP A 86 11.50 -6.69 -8.61
N SER A 87 10.15 -6.68 -8.70
CA SER A 87 9.28 -6.92 -7.54
C SER A 87 9.20 -8.41 -7.19
N GLN A 88 9.85 -8.80 -6.11
CA GLN A 88 9.72 -10.14 -5.52
C GLN A 88 8.29 -10.33 -4.97
N THR A 89 7.76 -9.30 -4.31
CA THR A 89 6.40 -9.28 -3.76
C THR A 89 5.35 -9.44 -4.86
N GLY A 90 5.51 -8.73 -5.97
CA GLY A 90 4.59 -8.80 -7.12
C GLY A 90 4.53 -10.19 -7.73
N ARG A 91 5.70 -10.82 -7.95
CA ARG A 91 5.79 -12.20 -8.46
C ARG A 91 5.10 -13.20 -7.53
N TYR A 92 5.32 -13.09 -6.22
CA TYR A 92 4.71 -13.98 -5.24
C TYR A 92 3.17 -13.81 -5.22
N LEU A 93 2.69 -12.58 -5.21
CA LEU A 93 1.26 -12.27 -5.19
C LEU A 93 0.51 -12.75 -6.44
N LEU A 94 1.15 -12.78 -7.61
CA LEU A 94 0.57 -13.31 -8.84
C LEU A 94 0.24 -14.80 -8.76
N HIS A 95 1.15 -15.58 -8.21
CA HIS A 95 0.97 -17.02 -8.11
C HIS A 95 -0.09 -17.45 -7.10
N ALA A 96 -0.35 -16.60 -6.09
CA ALA A 96 -1.35 -16.84 -5.05
C ALA A 96 -2.73 -16.24 -5.36
N MET A 97 -2.86 -15.41 -6.42
CA MET A 97 -4.12 -14.73 -6.75
C MET A 97 -5.15 -15.66 -7.38
N LYS A 98 -5.81 -16.48 -6.57
CA LYS A 98 -6.99 -17.22 -7.03
C LYS A 98 -8.32 -16.48 -6.83
N HIS A 99 -8.44 -15.53 -5.89
CA HIS A 99 -9.69 -14.80 -5.62
C HIS A 99 -9.45 -13.41 -4.99
N PRO A 100 -9.78 -12.30 -5.67
CA PRO A 100 -9.84 -10.97 -5.06
C PRO A 100 -11.06 -10.89 -4.12
N LEU A 101 -10.84 -10.61 -2.84
CA LEU A 101 -11.87 -10.73 -1.80
C LEU A 101 -12.80 -9.52 -1.67
N GLN A 102 -12.44 -8.32 -2.11
CA GLN A 102 -13.28 -7.12 -2.02
C GLN A 102 -12.86 -6.01 -2.99
N PRO A 103 -13.81 -5.17 -3.48
CA PRO A 103 -13.49 -3.99 -4.26
C PRO A 103 -12.69 -2.98 -3.41
N ARG A 104 -11.61 -2.45 -3.97
CA ARG A 104 -10.74 -1.47 -3.32
C ARG A 104 -11.18 -0.07 -3.66
N ARG A 105 -10.99 0.86 -2.73
CA ARG A 105 -11.21 2.28 -3.02
C ARG A 105 -10.20 2.77 -4.05
N PRO A 106 -10.64 3.43 -5.14
CA PRO A 106 -9.71 3.94 -6.14
C PRO A 106 -8.80 5.01 -5.53
N VAL A 107 -7.52 4.92 -5.84
CA VAL A 107 -6.56 5.99 -5.59
C VAL A 107 -6.44 6.77 -6.89
N VAL A 108 -7.05 7.96 -6.94
CA VAL A 108 -6.89 8.86 -8.08
C VAL A 108 -5.56 9.56 -7.89
N ALA A 109 -4.53 9.10 -8.61
CA ALA A 109 -3.31 9.87 -8.78
C ALA A 109 -3.73 11.22 -9.41
N ASN A 110 -3.21 12.34 -8.90
CA ASN A 110 -3.43 13.64 -9.56
C ASN A 110 -3.15 13.46 -11.04
N ALA A 111 -4.19 13.52 -11.85
CA ALA A 111 -4.13 13.43 -13.29
C ALA A 111 -3.51 14.73 -13.84
N SER A 112 -2.29 15.01 -13.45
CA SER A 112 -1.40 15.90 -14.17
C SER A 112 -0.75 15.06 -15.25
N LYS A 113 -1.44 15.02 -16.40
CA LYS A 113 -0.99 14.55 -17.72
C LYS A 113 -1.09 13.03 -17.95
N ASN A 114 -2.02 12.71 -18.86
CA ASN A 114 -2.05 11.54 -19.75
C ASN A 114 -2.65 10.23 -19.23
N LEU A 115 -3.91 10.24 -18.76
CA LEU A 115 -4.79 9.10 -19.08
C LEU A 115 -5.98 9.64 -19.87
N ALA A 116 -6.08 9.24 -21.12
CA ALA A 116 -7.25 9.49 -21.93
C ALA A 116 -8.47 8.76 -21.32
N ASN A 117 -9.66 9.35 -21.41
CA ASN A 117 -10.92 8.77 -20.90
C ASN A 117 -11.25 7.37 -21.47
N SER A 118 -10.47 6.87 -22.43
CA SER A 118 -10.55 5.53 -23.00
C SER A 118 -10.10 4.41 -22.07
N ASP A 119 -9.24 4.69 -21.09
CA ASP A 119 -8.63 3.62 -20.26
C ASP A 119 -9.49 3.23 -19.07
N LEU A 120 -10.38 4.11 -18.61
CA LEU A 120 -11.29 3.85 -17.49
C LEU A 120 -12.42 2.87 -17.88
N SER A 121 -12.87 2.90 -19.13
CA SER A 121 -13.90 2.00 -19.64
C SER A 121 -13.39 0.55 -19.79
N THR A 122 -12.09 0.39 -20.07
CA THR A 122 -11.44 -0.92 -20.21
C THR A 122 -11.30 -1.64 -18.88
N LEU A 123 -11.30 -0.89 -17.76
CA LEU A 123 -11.22 -1.40 -16.39
C LEU A 123 -12.59 -1.64 -15.73
N GLY A 124 -13.70 -1.45 -16.46
CA GLY A 124 -15.05 -1.67 -15.95
C GLY A 124 -15.47 -0.68 -14.85
N ILE A 125 -14.83 0.48 -14.79
CA ILE A 125 -15.12 1.53 -13.81
C ILE A 125 -16.06 2.54 -14.47
N ASP A 126 -17.30 2.68 -13.95
CA ASP A 126 -18.23 3.71 -14.37
C ASP A 126 -17.66 5.11 -14.02
N PRO A 127 -17.38 5.98 -15.03
CA PRO A 127 -16.84 7.31 -14.78
C PRO A 127 -17.73 8.17 -13.87
N LYS A 128 -19.02 7.88 -13.78
CA LYS A 128 -19.98 8.62 -12.94
C LYS A 128 -19.96 8.20 -11.48
N SER A 129 -19.36 7.04 -11.13
CA SER A 129 -19.22 6.59 -9.75
C SER A 129 -17.99 7.14 -9.05
N VAL A 130 -17.07 7.76 -9.77
CA VAL A 130 -15.89 8.43 -9.24
C VAL A 130 -16.28 9.85 -8.81
N GLN A 131 -16.96 9.99 -7.67
CA GLN A 131 -16.96 11.25 -6.94
C GLN A 131 -15.53 11.48 -6.45
N THR A 132 -14.77 12.22 -7.27
CA THR A 132 -13.37 12.58 -7.03
C THR A 132 -13.27 13.65 -5.95
N ALA A 133 -13.42 13.27 -4.69
CA ALA A 133 -12.71 14.01 -3.66
C ALA A 133 -11.22 13.85 -3.98
N GLU A 134 -10.54 14.94 -4.31
CA GLU A 134 -9.10 14.92 -4.57
C GLU A 134 -8.40 14.18 -3.44
N THR A 135 -7.65 13.13 -3.79
CA THR A 135 -6.88 12.38 -2.80
C THR A 135 -5.73 13.27 -2.37
N ALA A 136 -5.74 13.71 -1.12
CA ALA A 136 -4.59 14.42 -0.54
C ALA A 136 -3.43 13.42 -0.35
N TRP A 137 -2.18 13.89 -0.51
CA TRP A 137 -0.98 13.07 -0.50
C TRP A 137 0.02 13.55 0.55
N LEU A 138 0.56 12.64 1.33
CA LEU A 138 1.79 12.85 2.07
C LEU A 138 2.96 12.46 1.15
N ARG A 139 3.95 13.34 1.00
CA ARG A 139 5.14 13.07 0.19
C ARG A 139 6.38 12.99 1.06
N VAL A 140 7.14 11.93 0.88
CA VAL A 140 8.50 11.77 1.41
C VAL A 140 9.43 11.90 0.21
N LEU A 141 10.36 12.83 0.24
CA LEU A 141 11.27 13.13 -0.87
C LEU A 141 12.72 12.91 -0.43
N GLY A 142 13.49 12.23 -1.29
CA GLY A 142 14.92 12.04 -1.12
C GLY A 142 15.30 11.24 0.15
N ALA A 143 14.47 10.28 0.57
CA ALA A 143 14.79 9.47 1.75
C ALA A 143 16.05 8.61 1.49
N ASP A 144 17.14 8.87 2.22
CA ASP A 144 18.45 8.24 2.04
C ASP A 144 19.05 7.70 3.34
N LEU A 145 18.23 7.53 4.38
CA LEU A 145 18.69 7.03 5.68
C LEU A 145 18.95 5.51 5.61
N HIS A 146 19.99 5.04 6.28
CA HIS A 146 20.44 3.64 6.31
C HIS A 146 20.72 3.09 4.91
N ASN A 147 19.88 2.17 4.42
CA ASN A 147 20.05 1.54 3.10
C ASN A 147 19.10 2.08 2.03
N LEU A 148 18.29 3.08 2.35
CA LEU A 148 17.51 3.81 1.35
C LEU A 148 18.45 4.59 0.42
N GLN A 149 18.05 4.75 -0.84
CA GLN A 149 18.88 5.35 -1.88
C GLN A 149 18.09 6.44 -2.62
N GLY A 150 17.84 7.57 -1.93
CA GLY A 150 17.13 8.71 -2.50
C GLY A 150 15.70 8.37 -2.90
N VAL A 151 14.95 7.71 -2.03
CA VAL A 151 13.60 7.20 -2.34
C VAL A 151 12.57 8.33 -2.23
N ASP A 152 11.82 8.54 -3.31
CA ASP A 152 10.64 9.42 -3.33
C ASP A 152 9.37 8.59 -3.28
N VAL A 153 8.50 8.86 -2.29
CA VAL A 153 7.25 8.13 -2.07
C VAL A 153 6.09 9.10 -1.86
N ALA A 154 4.94 8.76 -2.45
CA ALA A 154 3.69 9.45 -2.24
C ALA A 154 2.68 8.52 -1.56
N VAL A 155 2.22 8.89 -0.37
CA VAL A 155 1.27 8.13 0.44
C VAL A 155 -0.11 8.81 0.32
N PRO A 156 -1.13 8.14 -0.24
CA PRO A 156 -2.47 8.70 -0.32
C PRO A 156 -3.11 8.75 1.07
N LEU A 157 -3.60 9.93 1.45
CA LEU A 157 -4.28 10.11 2.73
C LEU A 157 -5.66 9.44 2.74
N ARG A 158 -6.14 9.08 3.95
CA ARG A 158 -7.42 8.40 4.19
C ARG A 158 -7.53 7.07 3.44
N ARG A 159 -6.41 6.36 3.26
CA ARG A 159 -6.31 5.04 2.63
C ARG A 159 -5.50 4.10 3.52
N LEU A 160 -5.73 2.81 3.37
CA LEU A 160 -4.82 1.79 3.88
C LEU A 160 -3.67 1.64 2.89
N VAL A 161 -2.46 1.92 3.33
CA VAL A 161 -1.24 1.79 2.53
C VAL A 161 -0.35 0.72 3.15
N ALA A 162 0.12 -0.23 2.36
CA ALA A 162 1.07 -1.25 2.79
C ALA A 162 2.44 -0.96 2.17
N VAL A 163 3.46 -0.90 3.02
CA VAL A 163 4.87 -0.89 2.60
C VAL A 163 5.38 -2.32 2.65
N THR A 164 5.83 -2.86 1.52
CA THR A 164 6.22 -4.27 1.35
C THR A 164 7.66 -4.40 0.87
N GLY A 165 8.18 -5.61 0.87
CA GLY A 165 9.53 -5.95 0.39
C GLY A 165 10.18 -7.03 1.23
N VAL A 166 11.32 -7.56 0.77
CA VAL A 166 12.07 -8.60 1.49
C VAL A 166 12.61 -8.09 2.82
N SER A 167 12.89 -9.01 3.77
CA SER A 167 13.48 -8.64 5.06
C SER A 167 14.79 -7.88 4.85
N GLY A 168 15.01 -6.79 5.60
CA GLY A 168 16.19 -5.95 5.47
C GLY A 168 16.24 -5.02 4.23
N SER A 169 15.14 -4.87 3.48
CA SER A 169 15.11 -3.99 2.30
C SER A 169 15.00 -2.50 2.60
N GLY A 170 14.79 -2.10 3.86
CA GLY A 170 14.66 -0.70 4.28
C GLY A 170 13.23 -0.21 4.53
N LYS A 171 12.24 -1.13 4.61
CA LYS A 171 10.84 -0.76 4.84
C LYS A 171 10.63 0.09 6.09
N SER A 172 11.21 -0.34 7.22
CA SER A 172 11.08 0.35 8.52
C SER A 172 11.90 1.65 8.60
N THR A 173 12.72 1.93 7.58
CA THR A 173 13.50 3.17 7.49
C THR A 173 12.71 4.26 6.76
N LEU A 174 11.83 3.87 5.83
CA LEU A 174 10.92 4.75 5.11
C LEU A 174 9.85 5.30 6.04
#